data_c7de61f0c0c67f9215368a340c2b9f72
#
_entry.id   c7de61f0c0c67f9215368a340c2b9f72
#
_cell.length_a   1.000
_cell.length_b   1.000
_cell.length_c   1.000
_cell.angle_alpha   90.00
_cell.angle_beta   90.00
_cell.angle_gamma   90.00
#
_symmetry.space_group_name_H-M   'P 1'
#
loop_
_entity.id
_entity.type
_entity.pdbx_description
1 polymer ?
#
loop_
_entity_poly.entity_id
_entity_poly.type
_entity_poly.pdbx_seq_one_letter_code
_entity_poly.pdbx_strand_id
1 'polypeptide(L)'
;MAQDFFPLPNDLPAPIDDGAAAHLTGCALPDLVLQSTDGSSVNLAGLRGRWVVYVYPMTGRPGVALPDGWDGIPGARGCTPQACGFRDHFDELAALGTGIFGLSSQTTEYQREVRDRLHLPFELLSDSALRLATVLGLPSFEVAGMNLFKRVTLIANNGGIAKAFYPVFPPDRNADEVVRWLREND
;
A
#
# COMPACT_ATOMS: atom_id res chain seq x y z
N MET A 1 -15.22 -20.37 6.01
CA MET A 1 -14.31 -20.51 7.19
C MET A 1 -13.43 -19.28 7.19
N ALA A 2 -13.51 -18.48 8.24
CA ALA A 2 -12.63 -17.33 8.41
C ALA A 2 -11.19 -17.89 8.44
N GLN A 3 -10.38 -17.54 7.44
CA GLN A 3 -8.97 -17.87 7.45
C GLN A 3 -8.33 -17.09 8.58
N ASP A 4 -7.61 -17.79 9.44
CA ASP A 4 -6.89 -17.26 10.58
C ASP A 4 -6.03 -16.06 10.16
N PHE A 5 -6.57 -14.85 10.40
CA PHE A 5 -5.75 -13.66 10.46
C PHE A 5 -4.87 -13.83 11.70
N PHE A 6 -3.60 -14.08 11.51
CA PHE A 6 -2.66 -13.95 12.61
C PHE A 6 -2.77 -12.52 13.12
N PRO A 7 -3.29 -12.31 14.33
CA PRO A 7 -3.33 -10.96 14.88
C PRO A 7 -1.91 -10.39 14.86
N LEU A 8 -1.80 -9.09 14.60
CA LEU A 8 -0.50 -8.43 14.67
C LEU A 8 0.05 -8.59 16.09
N PRO A 9 1.33 -8.96 16.24
CA PRO A 9 1.97 -8.94 17.54
C PRO A 9 1.82 -7.57 18.21
N ASN A 10 1.51 -7.56 19.51
CA ASN A 10 1.29 -6.31 20.25
C ASN A 10 2.59 -5.52 20.53
N ASP A 11 3.74 -6.14 20.32
CA ASP A 11 5.06 -5.62 20.60
C ASP A 11 5.85 -5.19 19.35
N LEU A 12 5.15 -5.05 18.23
CA LEU A 12 5.80 -4.56 17.01
C LEU A 12 6.30 -3.12 17.19
N PRO A 13 7.54 -2.83 16.74
CA PRO A 13 8.07 -1.48 16.81
C PRO A 13 7.28 -0.53 15.93
N ALA A 14 6.76 0.55 16.53
CA ALA A 14 6.07 1.59 15.80
C ALA A 14 7.07 2.43 14.99
N PRO A 15 6.79 2.69 13.71
CA PRO A 15 7.62 3.60 12.92
C PRO A 15 7.47 5.04 13.43
N ILE A 16 8.56 5.80 13.32
CA ILE A 16 8.58 7.22 13.66
C ILE A 16 8.43 8.03 12.36
N ASP A 17 7.69 9.13 12.41
CA ASP A 17 7.65 10.07 11.30
C ASP A 17 9.01 10.76 11.18
N ASP A 18 9.75 10.37 10.15
CA ASP A 18 11.07 10.93 9.81
C ASP A 18 10.99 12.08 8.77
N GLY A 19 9.76 12.52 8.44
CA GLY A 19 9.51 13.55 7.44
C GLY A 19 9.67 13.10 5.99
N ALA A 20 9.97 11.83 5.75
CA ALA A 20 10.29 11.33 4.40
C ALA A 20 9.13 11.43 3.40
N ALA A 21 7.89 11.57 3.87
CA ALA A 21 6.70 11.73 3.03
C ALA A 21 6.08 13.14 3.09
N ALA A 22 6.69 14.09 3.79
CA ALA A 22 6.11 15.41 4.00
C ALA A 22 5.88 16.20 2.70
N HIS A 23 6.69 15.95 1.67
CA HIS A 23 6.61 16.61 0.37
C HIS A 23 5.50 16.06 -0.54
N LEU A 24 4.90 14.90 -0.23
CA LEU A 24 4.02 14.17 -1.16
C LEU A 24 2.66 14.86 -1.36
N THR A 25 2.07 15.41 -0.30
CA THR A 25 0.78 16.12 -0.41
C THR A 25 0.93 17.36 -1.28
N GLY A 26 0.09 17.48 -2.31
CA GLY A 26 0.14 18.54 -3.29
C GLY A 26 0.97 18.21 -4.54
N CYS A 27 1.75 17.12 -4.53
CA CYS A 27 2.46 16.67 -5.73
C CYS A 27 1.52 16.03 -6.74
N ALA A 28 1.85 16.14 -8.02
CA ALA A 28 1.22 15.35 -9.06
C ALA A 28 1.75 13.91 -9.04
N LEU A 29 0.87 12.94 -9.31
CA LEU A 29 1.31 11.59 -9.61
C LEU A 29 2.13 11.60 -10.91
N PRO A 30 3.25 10.87 -10.96
CA PRO A 30 4.14 10.87 -12.10
C PRO A 30 3.52 10.16 -13.31
N ASP A 31 3.92 10.57 -14.50
CA ASP A 31 3.66 9.84 -15.75
C ASP A 31 4.47 8.54 -15.74
N LEU A 32 3.94 7.57 -15.03
CA LEU A 32 4.58 6.29 -14.77
C LEU A 32 3.58 5.16 -14.96
N VAL A 33 3.90 4.26 -15.90
CA VAL A 33 3.09 3.09 -16.20
C VAL A 33 3.57 1.91 -15.35
N LEU A 34 2.66 1.31 -14.59
CA LEU A 34 2.88 0.14 -13.76
C LEU A 34 2.02 -1.04 -14.25
N GLN A 35 2.53 -2.25 -14.07
CA GLN A 35 1.78 -3.46 -14.38
C GLN A 35 0.80 -3.79 -13.26
N SER A 36 -0.41 -4.13 -13.64
CA SER A 36 -1.50 -4.51 -12.75
C SER A 36 -1.69 -6.03 -12.71
N THR A 37 -2.23 -6.53 -11.63
CA THR A 37 -2.47 -7.96 -11.40
C THR A 37 -3.52 -8.57 -12.33
N ASP A 38 -4.38 -7.78 -12.94
CA ASP A 38 -5.31 -8.20 -14.00
C ASP A 38 -4.66 -8.35 -15.40
N GLY A 39 -3.38 -8.00 -15.51
CA GLY A 39 -2.62 -8.01 -16.77
C GLY A 39 -2.68 -6.69 -17.55
N SER A 40 -3.40 -5.70 -17.06
CA SER A 40 -3.42 -4.36 -17.65
C SER A 40 -2.21 -3.52 -17.22
N SER A 41 -2.07 -2.35 -17.81
CA SER A 41 -1.10 -1.34 -17.43
C SER A 41 -1.82 -0.09 -16.95
N VAL A 42 -1.39 0.45 -15.80
CA VAL A 42 -1.97 1.65 -15.19
C VAL A 42 -0.96 2.78 -15.24
N ASN A 43 -1.33 3.89 -15.87
CA ASN A 43 -0.56 5.14 -15.80
C ASN A 43 -1.08 5.96 -14.61
N LEU A 44 -0.21 6.21 -13.64
CA LEU A 44 -0.60 6.91 -12.40
C LEU A 44 -1.08 8.35 -12.67
N ALA A 45 -0.42 9.09 -13.57
CA ALA A 45 -0.87 10.45 -13.95
C ALA A 45 -2.22 10.45 -14.67
N GLY A 46 -2.62 9.33 -15.24
CA GLY A 46 -3.89 9.13 -15.92
C GLY A 46 -5.08 8.86 -15.01
N LEU A 47 -4.88 8.65 -13.72
CA LEU A 47 -5.96 8.34 -12.79
C LEU A 47 -6.93 9.53 -12.67
N ARG A 48 -8.21 9.27 -12.94
CA ARG A 48 -9.30 10.26 -12.83
C ARG A 48 -10.20 9.91 -11.66
N GLY A 49 -10.78 10.94 -11.02
CA GLY A 49 -11.52 10.76 -9.78
C GLY A 49 -10.61 10.52 -8.59
N ARG A 50 -11.19 9.94 -7.53
CA ARG A 50 -10.45 9.64 -6.29
C ARG A 50 -9.93 8.22 -6.27
N TRP A 51 -8.70 8.06 -5.82
CA TRP A 51 -8.02 6.77 -5.68
C TRP A 51 -7.22 6.71 -4.39
N VAL A 52 -7.33 5.59 -3.70
CA VAL A 52 -6.39 5.20 -2.66
C VAL A 52 -5.30 4.36 -3.31
N VAL A 53 -4.04 4.72 -3.10
CA VAL A 53 -2.89 3.91 -3.44
C VAL A 53 -2.14 3.61 -2.14
N TYR A 54 -2.36 2.42 -1.58
CA TYR A 54 -1.61 2.01 -0.39
C TYR A 54 -0.32 1.30 -0.80
N VAL A 55 0.80 1.94 -0.48
CA VAL A 55 2.14 1.42 -0.75
C VAL A 55 2.60 0.60 0.45
N TYR A 56 3.08 -0.61 0.22
CA TYR A 56 3.47 -1.53 1.28
C TYR A 56 4.80 -2.23 0.95
N PRO A 57 5.57 -2.64 1.99
CA PRO A 57 6.88 -3.28 1.76
C PRO A 57 6.77 -4.59 0.99
N MET A 58 6.21 -5.60 1.61
CA MET A 58 5.98 -6.91 0.99
C MET A 58 4.99 -7.75 1.80
N THR A 59 4.22 -8.56 1.10
CA THR A 59 3.44 -9.65 1.71
C THR A 59 4.27 -10.93 1.74
N GLY A 60 4.10 -11.72 2.80
CA GLY A 60 4.65 -13.08 2.84
C GLY A 60 3.77 -14.08 2.09
N ARG A 61 4.32 -15.26 1.84
CA ARG A 61 3.59 -16.44 1.35
C ARG A 61 3.53 -17.51 2.43
N PRO A 62 2.45 -18.29 2.51
CA PRO A 62 2.40 -19.45 3.39
C PRO A 62 3.58 -20.41 3.10
N GLY A 63 4.24 -20.87 4.15
CA GLY A 63 5.37 -21.80 4.04
C GLY A 63 6.70 -21.16 3.58
N VAL A 64 6.75 -19.86 3.34
CA VAL A 64 7.98 -19.13 3.02
C VAL A 64 8.37 -18.26 4.20
N ALA A 65 9.59 -18.43 4.70
CA ALA A 65 10.11 -17.61 5.80
C ALA A 65 10.24 -16.15 5.38
N LEU A 66 9.88 -15.24 6.29
CA LEU A 66 10.17 -13.82 6.14
C LEU A 66 11.68 -13.57 6.31
N PRO A 67 12.21 -12.44 5.81
CA PRO A 67 13.60 -12.07 6.06
C PRO A 67 13.94 -12.05 7.55
N ASP A 68 15.16 -12.46 7.90
CA ASP A 68 15.63 -12.41 9.26
C ASP A 68 15.48 -10.99 9.84
N GLY A 69 14.98 -10.89 11.07
CA GLY A 69 14.77 -9.61 11.73
C GLY A 69 13.58 -8.79 11.24
N TRP A 70 12.73 -9.35 10.36
CA TRP A 70 11.58 -8.65 9.76
C TRP A 70 10.68 -7.97 10.78
N ASP A 71 10.33 -8.66 11.86
CA ASP A 71 9.42 -8.15 12.90
C ASP A 71 10.08 -7.03 13.75
N GLY A 72 11.40 -6.92 13.71
CA GLY A 72 12.14 -5.84 14.35
C GLY A 72 12.24 -4.55 13.52
N ILE A 73 11.83 -4.58 12.27
CA ILE A 73 11.86 -3.39 11.40
C ILE A 73 10.57 -2.59 11.59
N PRO A 74 10.64 -1.33 12.09
CA PRO A 74 9.45 -0.51 12.31
C PRO A 74 8.61 -0.35 11.04
N GLY A 75 7.32 -0.71 11.12
CA GLY A 75 6.38 -0.59 10.01
C GLY A 75 6.48 -1.66 8.91
N ALA A 76 7.40 -2.64 8.99
CA ALA A 76 7.53 -3.68 7.97
C ALA A 76 6.39 -4.71 8.05
N ARG A 77 6.09 -5.23 9.25
CA ARG A 77 5.05 -6.24 9.47
C ARG A 77 3.66 -5.66 9.21
N GLY A 78 2.73 -6.50 8.71
CA GLY A 78 1.30 -6.19 8.65
C GLY A 78 0.75 -5.85 7.27
N CYS A 79 1.44 -6.22 6.18
CA CYS A 79 0.92 -5.97 4.82
C CYS A 79 -0.35 -6.76 4.52
N THR A 80 -0.45 -8.00 4.99
CA THR A 80 -1.67 -8.83 4.84
C THR A 80 -2.85 -8.23 5.61
N PRO A 81 -2.75 -7.89 6.92
CA PRO A 81 -3.84 -7.20 7.62
C PRO A 81 -4.24 -5.88 6.98
N GLN A 82 -3.29 -5.10 6.46
CA GLN A 82 -3.60 -3.86 5.74
C GLN A 82 -4.43 -4.13 4.48
N ALA A 83 -4.00 -5.08 3.64
CA ALA A 83 -4.73 -5.44 2.43
C ALA A 83 -6.15 -5.93 2.74
N CYS A 84 -6.30 -6.73 3.79
CA CYS A 84 -7.60 -7.20 4.24
C CYS A 84 -8.48 -6.08 4.80
N GLY A 85 -7.89 -5.11 5.50
CA GLY A 85 -8.62 -3.90 5.91
C GLY A 85 -9.22 -3.16 4.72
N PHE A 86 -8.45 -2.95 3.65
CA PHE A 86 -8.97 -2.34 2.43
C PHE A 86 -9.99 -3.21 1.71
N ARG A 87 -9.82 -4.54 1.70
CA ARG A 87 -10.83 -5.46 1.18
C ARG A 87 -12.16 -5.32 1.93
N ASP A 88 -12.11 -5.31 3.25
CA ASP A 88 -13.30 -5.28 4.09
C ASP A 88 -14.04 -3.92 4.02
N HIS A 89 -13.33 -2.84 3.66
CA HIS A 89 -13.88 -1.51 3.40
C HIS A 89 -14.12 -1.19 1.91
N PHE A 90 -14.01 -2.19 1.02
CA PHE A 90 -14.10 -1.96 -0.43
C PHE A 90 -15.41 -1.31 -0.86
N ASP A 91 -16.54 -1.86 -0.42
CA ASP A 91 -17.88 -1.35 -0.78
C ASP A 91 -18.10 0.06 -0.22
N GLU A 92 -17.57 0.34 0.97
CA GLU A 92 -17.64 1.66 1.58
C GLU A 92 -16.83 2.71 0.82
N LEU A 93 -15.61 2.36 0.40
CA LEU A 93 -14.76 3.23 -0.43
C LEU A 93 -15.37 3.45 -1.82
N ALA A 94 -15.95 2.41 -2.41
CA ALA A 94 -16.69 2.52 -3.68
C ALA A 94 -17.90 3.44 -3.56
N ALA A 95 -18.65 3.37 -2.45
CA ALA A 95 -19.78 4.27 -2.17
C ALA A 95 -19.33 5.74 -2.02
N LEU A 96 -18.09 5.97 -1.60
CA LEU A 96 -17.46 7.30 -1.58
C LEU A 96 -16.83 7.70 -2.93
N GLY A 97 -17.10 6.95 -4.00
CA GLY A 97 -16.55 7.21 -5.34
C GLY A 97 -15.03 7.06 -5.43
N THR A 98 -14.44 6.20 -4.61
CA THR A 98 -13.00 6.06 -4.47
C THR A 98 -12.54 4.67 -4.89
N GLY A 99 -11.65 4.58 -5.89
CA GLY A 99 -10.98 3.34 -6.28
C GLY A 99 -9.80 3.02 -5.37
N ILE A 100 -9.30 1.78 -5.48
CA ILE A 100 -8.20 1.28 -4.63
C ILE A 100 -7.17 0.58 -5.50
N PHE A 101 -5.90 0.86 -5.25
CA PHE A 101 -4.76 0.05 -5.66
C PHE A 101 -3.85 -0.22 -4.47
N GLY A 102 -3.39 -1.47 -4.33
CA GLY A 102 -2.17 -1.74 -3.56
C GLY A 102 -0.95 -1.58 -4.46
N LEU A 103 0.20 -1.22 -3.90
CA LEU A 103 1.43 -1.04 -4.66
C LEU A 103 2.63 -1.52 -3.86
N SER A 104 3.49 -2.31 -4.47
CA SER A 104 4.77 -2.71 -3.87
C SER A 104 5.84 -2.94 -4.94
N SER A 105 7.08 -3.19 -4.50
CA SER A 105 8.17 -3.61 -5.36
C SER A 105 8.14 -5.11 -5.70
N GLN A 106 7.19 -5.87 -5.18
CA GLN A 106 7.03 -7.28 -5.53
C GLN A 106 6.56 -7.42 -6.99
N THR A 107 6.93 -8.52 -7.65
CA THR A 107 6.55 -8.76 -9.05
C THR A 107 5.04 -8.90 -9.22
N THR A 108 4.54 -8.61 -10.40
CA THR A 108 3.11 -8.77 -10.73
C THR A 108 2.61 -10.19 -10.48
N GLU A 109 3.43 -11.20 -10.80
CA GLU A 109 3.09 -12.60 -10.53
C GLU A 109 2.95 -12.88 -9.03
N TYR A 110 3.88 -12.37 -8.23
CA TYR A 110 3.81 -12.52 -6.77
C TYR A 110 2.56 -11.86 -6.20
N GLN A 111 2.25 -10.64 -6.65
CA GLN A 111 1.09 -9.89 -6.19
C GLN A 111 -0.23 -10.51 -6.67
N ARG A 112 -0.26 -11.16 -7.83
CA ARG A 112 -1.44 -11.89 -8.31
C ARG A 112 -1.80 -13.04 -7.36
N GLU A 113 -0.81 -13.80 -6.91
CA GLU A 113 -1.02 -14.85 -5.88
C GLU A 113 -1.62 -14.23 -4.60
N VAL A 114 -1.08 -13.11 -4.15
CA VAL A 114 -1.60 -12.41 -2.94
C VAL A 114 -3.04 -11.97 -3.13
N ARG A 115 -3.36 -11.32 -4.27
CA ARG A 115 -4.72 -10.88 -4.59
C ARG A 115 -5.70 -12.06 -4.56
N ASP A 116 -5.34 -13.14 -5.24
CA ASP A 116 -6.20 -14.33 -5.37
C ASP A 116 -6.37 -15.04 -4.01
N ARG A 117 -5.30 -15.23 -3.25
CA ARG A 117 -5.33 -15.86 -1.94
C ARG A 117 -6.12 -15.06 -0.90
N LEU A 118 -6.01 -13.73 -0.91
CA LEU A 118 -6.72 -12.85 0.02
C LEU A 118 -8.11 -12.43 -0.49
N HIS A 119 -8.50 -12.87 -1.69
CA HIS A 119 -9.76 -12.48 -2.35
C HIS A 119 -9.94 -10.96 -2.39
N LEU A 120 -8.89 -10.23 -2.82
CA LEU A 120 -8.96 -8.80 -2.93
C LEU A 120 -9.84 -8.40 -4.11
N PRO A 121 -10.87 -7.54 -3.92
CA PRO A 121 -11.76 -7.09 -4.99
C PRO A 121 -11.17 -5.93 -5.82
N PHE A 122 -9.89 -5.64 -5.65
CA PHE A 122 -9.13 -4.60 -6.35
C PHE A 122 -7.77 -5.13 -6.78
N GLU A 123 -7.13 -4.40 -7.67
CA GLU A 123 -5.86 -4.81 -8.27
C GLU A 123 -4.66 -4.29 -7.47
N LEU A 124 -3.53 -4.99 -7.62
CA LEU A 124 -2.25 -4.59 -7.08
C LEU A 124 -1.32 -4.17 -8.22
N LEU A 125 -0.54 -3.12 -8.00
CA LEU A 125 0.42 -2.57 -8.96
C LEU A 125 1.85 -2.95 -8.57
N SER A 126 2.64 -3.32 -9.56
CA SER A 126 4.05 -3.69 -9.37
C SER A 126 4.97 -2.57 -9.83
N ASP A 127 5.82 -2.11 -8.92
CA ASP A 127 6.97 -1.24 -9.21
C ASP A 127 8.27 -1.95 -8.78
N SER A 128 8.57 -3.08 -9.41
CA SER A 128 9.73 -3.91 -9.08
C SER A 128 11.08 -3.20 -9.30
N ALA A 129 11.11 -2.13 -10.07
CA ALA A 129 12.28 -1.30 -10.27
C ALA A 129 12.36 -0.10 -9.31
N LEU A 130 11.43 0.04 -8.36
CA LEU A 130 11.38 1.16 -7.39
C LEU A 130 11.44 2.54 -8.06
N ARG A 131 10.81 2.68 -9.23
CA ARG A 131 10.82 3.95 -9.98
C ARG A 131 10.15 5.08 -9.20
N LEU A 132 9.12 4.76 -8.41
CA LEU A 132 8.46 5.75 -7.55
C LEU A 132 9.35 6.26 -6.42
N ALA A 133 10.30 5.47 -5.92
CA ALA A 133 11.30 5.95 -4.98
C ALA A 133 12.17 7.04 -5.62
N THR A 134 12.45 6.91 -6.94
CA THR A 134 13.27 7.89 -7.68
C THR A 134 12.47 9.12 -8.11
N VAL A 135 11.28 8.92 -8.74
CA VAL A 135 10.56 10.02 -9.39
C VAL A 135 9.61 10.78 -8.46
N LEU A 136 9.11 10.13 -7.42
CA LEU A 136 8.19 10.73 -6.44
C LEU A 136 8.83 10.86 -5.05
N GLY A 137 10.05 10.33 -4.86
CA GLY A 137 10.72 10.33 -3.56
C GLY A 137 10.01 9.49 -2.50
N LEU A 138 9.35 8.40 -2.88
CA LEU A 138 8.73 7.51 -1.90
C LEU A 138 9.79 6.87 -1.01
N PRO A 139 9.58 6.88 0.33
CA PRO A 139 10.54 6.31 1.26
C PRO A 139 10.71 4.80 1.07
N SER A 140 11.94 4.33 1.18
CA SER A 140 12.32 2.93 1.03
C SER A 140 13.33 2.52 2.10
N PHE A 141 13.55 1.23 2.23
CA PHE A 141 14.56 0.64 3.11
C PHE A 141 15.12 -0.65 2.50
N GLU A 142 16.27 -1.07 2.99
CA GLU A 142 16.91 -2.30 2.57
C GLU A 142 16.82 -3.38 3.67
N VAL A 143 16.52 -4.62 3.27
CA VAL A 143 16.53 -5.79 4.13
C VAL A 143 16.89 -7.03 3.32
N ALA A 144 17.80 -7.83 3.81
CA ALA A 144 18.25 -9.08 3.14
C ALA A 144 18.62 -8.88 1.65
N GLY A 145 19.23 -7.76 1.31
CA GLY A 145 19.60 -7.39 -0.06
C GLY A 145 18.43 -6.96 -0.96
N MET A 146 17.23 -6.82 -0.42
CA MET A 146 16.06 -6.29 -1.13
C MET A 146 15.81 -4.83 -0.77
N ASN A 147 15.55 -3.99 -1.78
CA ASN A 147 15.02 -2.65 -1.56
C ASN A 147 13.51 -2.68 -1.60
N LEU A 148 12.87 -2.24 -0.53
CA LEU A 148 11.42 -2.25 -0.35
C LEU A 148 10.92 -0.85 -0.03
N PHE A 149 9.67 -0.53 -0.42
CA PHE A 149 9.03 0.69 0.01
C PHE A 149 8.72 0.66 1.50
N LYS A 150 8.91 1.79 2.19
CA LYS A 150 8.23 2.01 3.47
C LYS A 150 6.72 2.14 3.23
N ARG A 151 5.94 1.81 4.25
CA ARG A 151 4.49 1.90 4.17
C ARG A 151 4.04 3.36 4.13
N VAL A 152 3.34 3.73 3.07
CA VAL A 152 2.69 5.03 2.91
C VAL A 152 1.39 4.86 2.16
N THR A 153 0.34 5.58 2.54
CA THR A 153 -0.94 5.53 1.81
C THR A 153 -1.26 6.90 1.25
N LEU A 154 -1.52 6.93 -0.05
CA LEU A 154 -1.82 8.13 -0.80
C LEU A 154 -3.31 8.17 -1.14
N ILE A 155 -3.94 9.34 -0.97
CA ILE A 155 -5.21 9.64 -1.61
C ILE A 155 -4.90 10.57 -2.77
N ALA A 156 -5.18 10.08 -3.98
CA ALA A 156 -5.07 10.85 -5.21
C ALA A 156 -6.45 11.36 -5.65
N ASN A 157 -6.48 12.54 -6.23
CA ASN A 157 -7.66 13.12 -6.85
C ASN A 157 -7.26 13.73 -8.19
N ASN A 158 -7.80 13.17 -9.28
CA ASN A 158 -7.51 13.61 -10.65
C ASN A 158 -6.01 13.73 -10.95
N GLY A 159 -5.21 12.75 -10.51
CA GLY A 159 -3.76 12.70 -10.73
C GLY A 159 -2.94 13.55 -9.77
N GLY A 160 -3.53 14.24 -8.82
CA GLY A 160 -2.82 14.96 -7.74
C GLY A 160 -2.93 14.22 -6.40
N ILE A 161 -1.91 14.28 -5.57
CA ILE A 161 -1.91 13.69 -4.23
C ILE A 161 -2.59 14.67 -3.26
N ALA A 162 -3.81 14.37 -2.85
CA ALA A 162 -4.59 15.18 -1.92
C ALA A 162 -4.15 14.95 -0.47
N LYS A 163 -3.72 13.73 -0.13
CA LYS A 163 -3.28 13.34 1.22
C LYS A 163 -2.26 12.23 1.16
N ALA A 164 -1.25 12.29 2.00
CA ALA A 164 -0.35 11.19 2.32
C ALA A 164 -0.49 10.84 3.81
N PHE A 165 -0.66 9.55 4.10
CA PHE A 165 -0.60 8.99 5.45
C PHE A 165 0.78 8.38 5.62
N TYR A 166 1.55 8.92 6.54
CA TYR A 166 2.89 8.45 6.86
C TYR A 166 3.31 8.95 8.25
N PRO A 167 3.90 8.09 9.08
CA PRO A 167 3.92 6.64 8.91
C PRO A 167 2.53 6.01 9.06
N VAL A 168 2.35 4.80 8.54
CA VAL A 168 1.10 4.03 8.70
C VAL A 168 1.31 3.00 9.79
N PHE A 169 0.64 3.18 10.94
CA PHE A 169 0.69 2.23 12.05
C PHE A 169 -0.49 2.46 13.03
N PRO A 170 -1.14 1.40 13.52
CA PRO A 170 -0.98 0.02 13.06
C PRO A 170 -1.58 -0.18 11.66
N PRO A 171 -1.01 -1.09 10.84
CA PRO A 171 -1.39 -1.20 9.43
C PRO A 171 -2.82 -1.72 9.20
N ASP A 172 -3.37 -2.49 10.11
CA ASP A 172 -4.75 -3.00 10.08
C ASP A 172 -5.81 -1.90 10.30
N ARG A 173 -5.41 -0.71 10.78
CA ARG A 173 -6.30 0.46 10.97
C ARG A 173 -6.24 1.47 9.84
N ASN A 174 -5.37 1.25 8.87
CA ASN A 174 -5.16 2.22 7.80
C ASN A 174 -6.42 2.46 6.95
N ALA A 175 -7.18 1.42 6.62
CA ALA A 175 -8.42 1.56 5.87
C ALA A 175 -9.45 2.41 6.63
N ASP A 176 -9.61 2.20 7.94
CA ASP A 176 -10.48 3.02 8.80
C ASP A 176 -10.09 4.50 8.77
N GLU A 177 -8.77 4.79 8.85
CA GLU A 177 -8.26 6.17 8.79
C GLU A 177 -8.53 6.83 7.45
N VAL A 178 -8.34 6.09 6.36
CA VAL A 178 -8.61 6.57 5.00
C VAL A 178 -10.09 6.87 4.81
N VAL A 179 -10.98 5.97 5.21
CA VAL A 179 -12.43 6.16 5.13
C VAL A 179 -12.87 7.38 5.93
N ARG A 180 -12.35 7.53 7.15
CA ARG A 180 -12.65 8.69 7.99
C ARG A 180 -12.25 9.99 7.29
N TRP A 181 -11.02 10.06 6.79
CA TRP A 181 -10.53 11.24 6.10
C TRP A 181 -11.35 11.57 4.86
N LEU A 182 -11.72 10.57 4.06
CA LEU A 182 -12.56 10.77 2.87
C LEU A 182 -13.93 11.33 3.22
N ARG A 183 -14.57 10.87 4.30
CA ARG A 183 -15.85 11.39 4.77
C ARG A 183 -15.77 12.85 5.28
N GLU A 184 -14.65 13.21 5.84
CA GLU A 184 -14.41 14.57 6.35
C GLU A 184 -14.02 15.57 5.27
N ASN A 185 -13.58 15.08 4.10
CA ASN A 185 -13.06 15.90 2.99
C ASN A 185 -13.80 15.64 1.65
N ASP A 186 -15.06 15.26 1.74
CA ASP A 186 -15.92 15.00 0.57
C ASP A 186 -16.47 16.27 -0.08
#